data_c2e1bd0236ae0de053691cf0a8cb4d17
#
_entry.id   c2e1bd0236ae0de053691cf0a8cb4d17
#
_cell.length_a   1.000
_cell.length_b   1.000
_cell.length_c   1.000
_cell.angle_alpha   90.00
_cell.angle_beta   90.00
_cell.angle_gamma   90.00
#
_symmetry.space_group_name_H-M   'P 1'
#
loop_
_entity.id
_entity.type
_entity.pdbx_description
1 polymer ?
#
loop_
_entity_poly.entity_id
_entity_poly.type
_entity_poly.pdbx_seq_one_letter_code
_entity_poly.pdbx_strand_id
1 'polypeptide(L)'
;MESVNYCERENQKLTPPVALLVLASVALAVFHGIKGDMSVAFGNSAVSYVIAALAVIAGGVMTVIAIKNKKYLSAVLSGVQVAVLVCFVVLFGNELRSVSAITIDYLASTVILITGLMGAIIMWRTGSGLPAMISVLGVDGLVLADNLILMYFFWTIITVSSYVLIMKDTDKAADLAARMLEFNAAAGLSFTVGIIVSGVIFETVEISTLNLIDTVYSDLIAVPAIFIVLAGIIRSMQMPFQRWYDGEHVTSAGTASLIQAVTLVNSGMLVIIKMAPAMGISNFAGLMSISAGAVTFFMASLDAITEGNVRKMLADSTSAIMGLALVCAGIGTSESIWAAIMLIIFHTVAKPLILAGTEYQKLRTDMVMAVIVMMIAPFAIVLLQRESMGSIADTGNILLIVAICFSGAMAVFYWTRWLGTLISTAVTEGIEPINLKEFNPMKANAWLIIILVVGLPLVSIYMVVPYMEGLYGGMSAAANLTDNIIGALVISLGVALAAYPIYKGIRPQINNESEDSEDEHGQDVVETMRQSGIVVKVRKICTIASAAMMVICVGFVLVNLIGLLGGVL
;
A
#
# COMPACT_ATOMS: atom_id res chain seq x y z
N MET A 1 -15.85 15.81 26.15
CA MET A 1 -15.19 14.62 25.56
C MET A 1 -16.29 13.72 25.10
N GLU A 2 -16.82 13.99 23.94
CA GLU A 2 -17.80 13.10 23.30
C GLU A 2 -16.97 12.06 22.54
N SER A 3 -16.81 10.88 23.16
CA SER A 3 -16.55 9.66 22.41
C SER A 3 -17.69 9.54 21.41
N VAL A 4 -17.41 9.79 20.14
CA VAL A 4 -18.37 9.51 19.08
C VAL A 4 -18.69 8.03 19.16
N ASN A 5 -19.82 7.71 19.76
CA ASN A 5 -20.31 6.35 19.90
C ASN A 5 -20.59 5.79 18.50
N TYR A 6 -19.64 5.09 17.94
CA TYR A 6 -19.79 4.35 16.68
C TYR A 6 -20.93 3.34 16.74
N CYS A 7 -21.32 2.88 17.95
CA CYS A 7 -22.48 2.02 18.18
C CYS A 7 -23.85 2.65 17.89
N GLU A 8 -24.00 3.97 17.90
CA GLU A 8 -25.31 4.63 17.71
C GLU A 8 -25.71 4.83 16.24
N ARG A 9 -24.83 4.51 15.28
CA ARG A 9 -25.15 4.67 13.84
C ARG A 9 -25.69 3.40 13.18
N GLU A 10 -26.37 2.54 13.91
CA GLU A 10 -26.94 1.29 13.38
C GLU A 10 -27.92 1.45 12.19
N ASN A 11 -28.41 2.66 11.93
CA ASN A 11 -29.41 2.93 10.89
C ASN A 11 -28.94 3.90 9.80
N GLN A 12 -27.64 3.97 9.51
CA GLN A 12 -27.22 4.81 8.39
C GLN A 12 -27.72 4.24 7.05
N LYS A 13 -28.58 5.01 6.40
CA LYS A 13 -29.01 4.71 5.03
C LYS A 13 -27.80 4.87 4.09
N LEU A 14 -27.68 3.93 3.17
CA LEU A 14 -26.71 4.03 2.08
C LEU A 14 -26.92 5.36 1.33
N THR A 15 -25.93 6.24 1.35
CA THR A 15 -26.07 7.53 0.67
C THR A 15 -25.98 7.34 -0.84
N PRO A 16 -26.73 8.13 -1.64
CA PRO A 16 -26.71 7.99 -3.11
C PRO A 16 -25.29 8.01 -3.72
N PRO A 17 -24.35 8.87 -3.27
CA PRO A 17 -22.98 8.86 -3.80
C PRO A 17 -22.22 7.56 -3.55
N VAL A 18 -22.39 6.94 -2.38
CA VAL A 18 -21.73 5.66 -2.03
C VAL A 18 -22.33 4.52 -2.85
N ALA A 19 -23.66 4.50 -3.04
CA ALA A 19 -24.31 3.53 -3.91
C ALA A 19 -23.85 3.66 -5.37
N LEU A 20 -23.69 4.90 -5.86
CA LEU A 20 -23.19 5.17 -7.21
C LEU A 20 -21.74 4.67 -7.38
N LEU A 21 -20.89 4.85 -6.38
CA LEU A 21 -19.51 4.35 -6.41
C LEU A 21 -19.46 2.83 -6.58
N VAL A 22 -20.25 2.09 -5.79
CA VAL A 22 -20.36 0.62 -5.90
C VAL A 22 -20.85 0.20 -7.30
N LEU A 23 -21.93 0.83 -7.77
CA LEU A 23 -22.49 0.52 -9.09
C LEU A 23 -21.48 0.81 -10.22
N ALA A 24 -20.77 1.93 -10.15
CA ALA A 24 -19.76 2.30 -11.14
C ALA A 24 -18.59 1.31 -11.14
N SER A 25 -18.09 0.92 -9.96
CA SER A 25 -16.96 -0.03 -9.84
C SER A 25 -17.34 -1.41 -10.37
N VAL A 26 -18.53 -1.92 -10.03
CA VAL A 26 -19.01 -3.21 -10.55
C VAL A 26 -19.30 -3.13 -12.04
N ALA A 27 -19.93 -2.05 -12.51
CA ALA A 27 -20.24 -1.86 -13.93
C ALA A 27 -18.98 -1.82 -14.79
N LEU A 28 -17.92 -1.14 -14.32
CA LEU A 28 -16.65 -1.09 -15.01
C LEU A 28 -15.99 -2.47 -15.11
N ALA A 29 -15.97 -3.23 -14.01
CA ALA A 29 -15.39 -4.58 -14.00
C ALA A 29 -16.16 -5.54 -14.94
N VAL A 30 -17.49 -5.49 -14.93
CA VAL A 30 -18.33 -6.28 -15.85
C VAL A 30 -18.13 -5.83 -17.31
N PHE A 31 -18.11 -4.53 -17.56
CA PHE A 31 -17.91 -3.99 -18.91
C PHE A 31 -16.54 -4.39 -19.47
N HIS A 32 -15.49 -4.29 -18.67
CA HIS A 32 -14.15 -4.75 -19.04
C HIS A 32 -14.14 -6.27 -19.31
N GLY A 33 -14.76 -7.08 -18.45
CA GLY A 33 -14.86 -8.55 -18.64
C GLY A 33 -15.57 -8.95 -19.95
N ILE A 34 -16.47 -8.10 -20.47
CA ILE A 34 -17.18 -8.35 -21.75
C ILE A 34 -16.38 -7.86 -22.95
N LYS A 35 -15.73 -6.70 -22.86
CA LYS A 35 -15.08 -6.01 -23.99
C LYS A 35 -13.58 -6.30 -24.09
N GLY A 36 -12.92 -6.74 -23.02
CA GLY A 36 -11.47 -6.84 -22.92
C GLY A 36 -10.80 -5.48 -22.70
N ASP A 37 -9.48 -5.46 -22.79
CA ASP A 37 -8.66 -4.27 -22.60
C ASP A 37 -9.00 -3.16 -23.60
N MET A 38 -9.06 -1.94 -23.09
CA MET A 38 -9.38 -0.77 -23.88
C MET A 38 -8.45 0.37 -23.51
N SER A 39 -7.90 1.03 -24.53
CA SER A 39 -7.18 2.27 -24.40
C SER A 39 -7.95 3.41 -25.05
N VAL A 40 -8.03 4.54 -24.37
CA VAL A 40 -8.57 5.79 -24.92
C VAL A 40 -7.41 6.71 -25.22
N ALA A 41 -7.06 6.76 -26.50
CA ALA A 41 -6.03 7.68 -26.99
C ALA A 41 -6.68 9.03 -27.33
N PHE A 42 -6.13 10.09 -26.77
CA PHE A 42 -6.51 11.45 -27.11
C PHE A 42 -5.49 12.02 -28.11
N GLY A 43 -5.71 11.82 -29.38
CA GLY A 43 -4.83 12.29 -30.45
C GLY A 43 -4.79 13.83 -30.63
N ASN A 44 -5.24 14.60 -29.63
CA ASN A 44 -5.32 16.05 -29.71
C ASN A 44 -4.37 16.69 -28.67
N SER A 45 -3.45 17.52 -29.14
CA SER A 45 -2.54 18.31 -28.29
C SER A 45 -3.27 19.13 -27.21
N ALA A 46 -4.50 19.58 -27.46
CA ALA A 46 -5.29 20.30 -26.47
C ALA A 46 -5.56 19.48 -25.20
N VAL A 47 -5.78 18.18 -25.31
CA VAL A 47 -6.04 17.31 -24.15
C VAL A 47 -4.79 17.14 -23.29
N SER A 48 -3.61 16.98 -23.89
CA SER A 48 -2.35 16.92 -23.15
C SER A 48 -2.09 18.20 -22.33
N TYR A 49 -2.40 19.37 -22.91
CA TYR A 49 -2.32 20.65 -22.17
C TYR A 49 -3.36 20.74 -21.05
N VAL A 50 -4.57 20.22 -21.24
CA VAL A 50 -5.59 20.18 -20.18
C VAL A 50 -5.13 19.29 -19.04
N ILE A 51 -4.60 18.10 -19.31
CA ILE A 51 -4.05 17.19 -18.30
C ILE A 51 -2.91 17.88 -17.53
N ALA A 52 -1.99 18.53 -18.24
CA ALA A 52 -0.89 19.25 -17.61
C ALA A 52 -1.39 20.42 -16.75
N ALA A 53 -2.38 21.18 -17.22
CA ALA A 53 -2.99 22.26 -16.46
C ALA A 53 -3.68 21.75 -15.18
N LEU A 54 -4.38 20.62 -15.24
CA LEU A 54 -4.99 19.97 -14.08
C LEU A 54 -3.92 19.55 -13.05
N ALA A 55 -2.80 18.97 -13.50
CA ALA A 55 -1.70 18.59 -12.64
C ALA A 55 -1.05 19.81 -11.97
N VAL A 56 -0.84 20.90 -12.70
CA VAL A 56 -0.33 22.17 -12.18
C VAL A 56 -1.29 22.78 -11.16
N ILE A 57 -2.59 22.79 -11.43
CA ILE A 57 -3.62 23.30 -10.51
C ILE A 57 -3.63 22.47 -9.23
N ALA A 58 -3.59 21.14 -9.30
CA ALA A 58 -3.57 20.26 -8.14
C ALA A 58 -2.33 20.50 -7.28
N GLY A 59 -1.14 20.62 -7.86
CA GLY A 59 0.09 21.00 -7.18
C GLY A 59 0.02 22.39 -6.55
N GLY A 60 -0.58 23.36 -7.24
CA GLY A 60 -0.83 24.71 -6.73
C GLY A 60 -1.76 24.71 -5.51
N VAL A 61 -2.83 23.93 -5.53
CA VAL A 61 -3.73 23.74 -4.37
C VAL A 61 -2.96 23.16 -3.18
N MET A 62 -2.12 22.16 -3.38
CA MET A 62 -1.27 21.59 -2.33
C MET A 62 -0.32 22.64 -1.76
N THR A 63 0.30 23.45 -2.60
CA THR A 63 1.19 24.56 -2.18
C THR A 63 0.43 25.59 -1.32
N VAL A 64 -0.77 26.01 -1.75
CA VAL A 64 -1.61 26.95 -1.00
C VAL A 64 -2.01 26.38 0.36
N ILE A 65 -2.38 25.09 0.41
CA ILE A 65 -2.70 24.41 1.68
C ILE A 65 -1.48 24.41 2.60
N ALA A 66 -0.30 24.10 2.11
CA ALA A 66 0.94 24.10 2.88
C ALA A 66 1.28 25.50 3.43
N ILE A 67 1.13 26.56 2.63
CA ILE A 67 1.34 27.94 3.06
C ILE A 67 0.34 28.35 4.15
N LYS A 68 -0.96 28.07 3.95
CA LYS A 68 -2.01 28.40 4.94
C LYS A 68 -1.77 27.74 6.30
N ASN A 69 -1.25 26.53 6.28
CA ASN A 69 -0.96 25.75 7.50
C ASN A 69 0.47 25.98 8.02
N LYS A 70 1.19 26.97 7.49
CA LYS A 70 2.56 27.34 7.89
C LYS A 70 3.59 26.20 7.77
N LYS A 71 3.36 25.27 6.85
CA LYS A 71 4.27 24.14 6.55
C LYS A 71 5.19 24.54 5.40
N TYR A 72 6.18 25.36 5.71
CA TYR A 72 7.04 26.01 4.71
C TYR A 72 7.84 25.02 3.86
N LEU A 73 8.32 23.92 4.45
CA LEU A 73 9.03 22.88 3.70
C LEU A 73 8.12 22.24 2.64
N SER A 74 6.92 21.83 3.02
CA SER A 74 5.93 21.29 2.08
C SER A 74 5.55 22.31 1.01
N ALA A 75 5.44 23.59 1.38
CA ALA A 75 5.12 24.67 0.43
C ALA A 75 6.26 24.86 -0.59
N VAL A 76 7.51 24.83 -0.15
CA VAL A 76 8.67 24.91 -1.06
C VAL A 76 8.73 23.69 -1.97
N LEU A 77 8.63 22.49 -1.42
CA LEU A 77 8.68 21.25 -2.21
C LEU A 77 7.56 21.19 -3.26
N SER A 78 6.33 21.48 -2.88
CA SER A 78 5.21 21.49 -3.82
C SER A 78 5.27 22.65 -4.81
N GLY A 79 5.75 23.82 -4.41
CA GLY A 79 5.99 24.97 -5.29
C GLY A 79 7.05 24.67 -6.36
N VAL A 80 8.14 24.01 -5.98
CA VAL A 80 9.18 23.56 -6.90
C VAL A 80 8.61 22.53 -7.90
N GLN A 81 7.79 21.57 -7.46
CA GLN A 81 7.11 20.62 -8.35
C GLN A 81 6.29 21.34 -9.43
N VAL A 82 5.48 22.31 -9.00
CA VAL A 82 4.64 23.10 -9.92
C VAL A 82 5.51 23.86 -10.91
N ALA A 83 6.53 24.58 -10.44
CA ALA A 83 7.43 25.35 -11.29
C ALA A 83 8.15 24.47 -12.32
N VAL A 84 8.66 23.36 -11.89
CA VAL A 84 9.39 22.40 -12.71
C VAL A 84 8.45 21.74 -13.74
N LEU A 85 7.22 21.37 -13.36
CA LEU A 85 6.23 20.81 -14.28
C LEU A 85 5.79 21.85 -15.31
N VAL A 86 5.60 23.11 -14.93
CA VAL A 86 5.29 24.20 -15.86
C VAL A 86 6.43 24.40 -16.87
N CYS A 87 7.67 24.47 -16.40
CA CYS A 87 8.83 24.58 -17.29
C CYS A 87 8.90 23.41 -18.27
N PHE A 88 8.69 22.18 -17.81
CA PHE A 88 8.67 20.99 -18.65
C PHE A 88 7.58 21.07 -19.74
N VAL A 89 6.35 21.42 -19.37
CA VAL A 89 5.24 21.54 -20.33
C VAL A 89 5.48 22.66 -21.35
N VAL A 90 6.10 23.78 -20.92
CA VAL A 90 6.41 24.89 -21.83
C VAL A 90 7.51 24.51 -22.82
N LEU A 91 8.54 23.80 -22.38
CA LEU A 91 9.71 23.45 -23.22
C LEU A 91 9.43 22.24 -24.12
N PHE A 92 8.72 21.23 -23.61
CA PHE A 92 8.53 19.92 -24.25
C PHE A 92 7.08 19.60 -24.60
N GLY A 93 6.13 20.50 -24.38
CA GLY A 93 4.69 20.24 -24.58
C GLY A 93 4.31 19.91 -26.03
N ASN A 94 5.13 20.31 -27.01
CA ASN A 94 4.90 19.96 -28.42
C ASN A 94 5.26 18.50 -28.75
N GLU A 95 6.12 17.88 -27.96
CA GLU A 95 6.58 16.50 -28.15
C GLU A 95 5.67 15.50 -27.40
N LEU A 96 4.86 15.99 -26.47
CA LEU A 96 3.87 15.20 -25.73
C LEU A 96 2.59 14.89 -26.53
N ARG A 97 2.67 14.84 -27.87
CA ARG A 97 1.51 14.83 -28.78
C ARG A 97 0.85 13.47 -28.97
N SER A 98 1.54 12.39 -28.65
CA SER A 98 0.96 11.07 -28.85
C SER A 98 0.47 10.54 -27.53
N VAL A 99 -0.83 10.16 -27.40
CA VAL A 99 -1.14 9.67 -26.12
C VAL A 99 -2.39 8.85 -25.95
N SER A 100 -2.19 7.61 -25.57
CA SER A 100 -3.05 6.90 -24.68
C SER A 100 -3.03 7.61 -23.33
N ALA A 101 -4.16 8.13 -22.88
CA ALA A 101 -4.22 8.82 -21.60
C ALA A 101 -4.82 7.94 -20.51
N ILE A 102 -5.72 7.04 -20.88
CA ILE A 102 -6.48 6.18 -19.98
C ILE A 102 -6.50 4.78 -20.58
N THR A 103 -6.11 3.80 -19.77
CA THR A 103 -6.19 2.38 -20.10
C THR A 103 -7.07 1.67 -19.09
N ILE A 104 -8.08 0.95 -19.58
CA ILE A 104 -8.90 0.04 -18.79
C ILE A 104 -8.39 -1.36 -19.08
N ASP A 105 -7.54 -1.85 -18.20
CA ASP A 105 -6.96 -3.18 -18.21
C ASP A 105 -7.47 -4.01 -17.02
N TYR A 106 -7.03 -5.24 -16.93
CA TYR A 106 -7.40 -6.13 -15.83
C TYR A 106 -6.91 -5.63 -14.48
N LEU A 107 -5.74 -4.97 -14.39
CA LEU A 107 -5.25 -4.38 -13.15
C LEU A 107 -6.16 -3.23 -12.70
N ALA A 108 -6.47 -2.30 -13.61
CA ALA A 108 -7.35 -1.17 -13.31
C ALA A 108 -8.73 -1.66 -12.84
N SER A 109 -9.33 -2.60 -13.58
CA SER A 109 -10.64 -3.17 -13.25
C SER A 109 -10.65 -3.86 -11.88
N THR A 110 -9.59 -4.61 -11.55
CA THR A 110 -9.44 -5.28 -10.25
C THR A 110 -9.32 -4.28 -9.11
N VAL A 111 -8.44 -3.30 -9.27
CA VAL A 111 -8.21 -2.28 -8.23
C VAL A 111 -9.48 -1.45 -8.00
N ILE A 112 -10.12 -0.95 -9.06
CA ILE A 112 -11.34 -0.14 -8.95
C ILE A 112 -12.47 -0.92 -8.28
N LEU A 113 -12.64 -2.19 -8.64
CA LEU A 113 -13.63 -3.05 -8.00
C LEU A 113 -13.39 -3.15 -6.48
N ILE A 114 -12.17 -3.44 -6.07
CA ILE A 114 -11.82 -3.69 -4.67
C ILE A 114 -11.79 -2.39 -3.86
N THR A 115 -11.14 -1.34 -4.37
CA THR A 115 -11.05 -0.03 -3.69
C THR A 115 -12.42 0.63 -3.62
N GLY A 116 -13.22 0.54 -4.68
CA GLY A 116 -14.59 1.05 -4.70
C GLY A 116 -15.51 0.36 -3.70
N LEU A 117 -15.48 -0.97 -3.63
CA LEU A 117 -16.26 -1.74 -2.65
C LEU A 117 -15.81 -1.46 -1.22
N MET A 118 -14.50 -1.53 -0.94
CA MET A 118 -13.98 -1.30 0.41
C MET A 118 -14.15 0.15 0.85
N GLY A 119 -13.86 1.10 -0.03
CA GLY A 119 -14.10 2.52 0.21
C GLY A 119 -15.56 2.83 0.50
N ALA A 120 -16.48 2.24 -0.27
CA ALA A 120 -17.92 2.40 -0.05
C ALA A 120 -18.37 1.87 1.31
N ILE A 121 -17.89 0.69 1.71
CA ILE A 121 -18.22 0.09 3.02
C ILE A 121 -17.70 0.96 4.15
N ILE A 122 -16.46 1.45 4.06
CA ILE A 122 -15.87 2.32 5.08
C ILE A 122 -16.67 3.63 5.14
N MET A 123 -16.93 4.27 4.01
CA MET A 123 -17.71 5.52 3.97
C MET A 123 -19.13 5.32 4.50
N TRP A 124 -19.77 4.21 4.20
CA TRP A 124 -21.10 3.88 4.73
C TRP A 124 -21.10 3.75 6.26
N ARG A 125 -20.06 3.10 6.81
CA ARG A 125 -19.93 2.89 8.25
C ARG A 125 -19.58 4.18 9.02
N THR A 126 -18.62 4.95 8.48
CA THR A 126 -18.06 6.09 9.21
C THR A 126 -18.80 7.39 8.92
N GLY A 127 -19.58 7.44 7.84
CA GLY A 127 -20.14 8.68 7.34
C GLY A 127 -19.08 9.65 6.86
N SER A 128 -17.84 9.17 6.61
CA SER A 128 -16.77 9.99 6.05
C SER A 128 -17.22 10.55 4.70
N GLY A 129 -17.18 11.87 4.61
CA GLY A 129 -17.83 12.58 3.51
C GLY A 129 -16.98 12.69 2.25
N LEU A 130 -17.15 13.82 1.57
CA LEU A 130 -16.52 14.12 0.28
C LEU A 130 -15.00 13.86 0.20
N PRO A 131 -14.14 14.16 1.22
CA PRO A 131 -12.72 13.88 1.11
C PRO A 131 -12.39 12.39 0.94
N ALA A 132 -13.11 11.51 1.63
CA ALA A 132 -12.93 10.06 1.48
C ALA A 132 -13.29 9.60 0.07
N MET A 133 -14.41 10.07 -0.47
CA MET A 133 -14.85 9.75 -1.82
C MET A 133 -13.85 10.25 -2.88
N ILE A 134 -13.35 11.49 -2.74
CA ILE A 134 -12.33 12.04 -3.65
C ILE A 134 -11.05 11.21 -3.59
N SER A 135 -10.66 10.74 -2.39
CA SER A 135 -9.46 9.91 -2.24
C SER A 135 -9.60 8.56 -2.95
N VAL A 136 -10.75 7.89 -2.85
CA VAL A 136 -11.04 6.63 -3.56
C VAL A 136 -11.06 6.84 -5.07
N LEU A 137 -11.80 7.84 -5.56
CA LEU A 137 -11.83 8.18 -7.00
C LEU A 137 -10.44 8.61 -7.51
N GLY A 138 -9.61 9.18 -6.64
CA GLY A 138 -8.21 9.48 -6.94
C GLY A 138 -7.40 8.22 -7.22
N VAL A 139 -7.60 7.14 -6.46
CA VAL A 139 -6.94 5.84 -6.72
C VAL A 139 -7.47 5.23 -8.01
N ASP A 140 -8.77 5.30 -8.25
CA ASP A 140 -9.37 4.80 -9.49
C ASP A 140 -8.80 5.52 -10.72
N GLY A 141 -8.69 6.85 -10.65
CA GLY A 141 -8.07 7.63 -11.71
C GLY A 141 -6.56 7.37 -11.87
N LEU A 142 -5.85 7.13 -10.77
CA LEU A 142 -4.42 6.82 -10.80
C LEU A 142 -4.15 5.49 -11.52
N VAL A 143 -4.94 4.47 -11.25
CA VAL A 143 -4.74 3.16 -11.87
C VAL A 143 -5.17 3.14 -13.35
N LEU A 144 -6.18 3.94 -13.71
CA LEU A 144 -6.60 4.13 -15.10
C LEU A 144 -5.58 4.93 -15.92
N ALA A 145 -4.77 5.78 -15.29
CA ALA A 145 -3.83 6.63 -16.01
C ALA A 145 -2.74 5.82 -16.71
N ASP A 146 -2.59 6.00 -18.00
CA ASP A 146 -1.47 5.51 -18.82
C ASP A 146 -0.47 6.63 -19.16
N ASN A 147 -0.64 7.79 -18.56
CA ASN A 147 0.20 8.96 -18.72
C ASN A 147 0.73 9.40 -17.36
N LEU A 148 2.05 9.57 -17.22
CA LEU A 148 2.70 9.94 -15.95
C LEU A 148 2.21 11.29 -15.41
N ILE A 149 1.86 12.26 -16.25
CA ILE A 149 1.35 13.58 -15.83
C ILE A 149 -0.07 13.42 -15.27
N LEU A 150 -0.92 12.62 -15.94
CA LEU A 150 -2.26 12.31 -15.46
C LEU A 150 -2.21 11.51 -14.16
N MET A 151 -1.30 10.54 -14.07
CA MET A 151 -1.06 9.78 -12.85
C MET A 151 -0.61 10.70 -11.70
N TYR A 152 0.27 11.66 -11.96
CA TYR A 152 0.71 12.66 -10.98
C TYR A 152 -0.45 13.59 -10.54
N PHE A 153 -1.37 13.93 -11.43
CA PHE A 153 -2.58 14.68 -11.06
C PHE A 153 -3.39 13.91 -10.01
N PHE A 154 -3.72 12.64 -10.27
CA PHE A 154 -4.46 11.82 -9.31
C PHE A 154 -3.66 11.55 -8.04
N TRP A 155 -2.34 11.37 -8.14
CA TRP A 155 -1.43 11.29 -7.00
C TRP A 155 -1.57 12.51 -6.08
N THR A 156 -1.64 13.69 -6.62
CA THR A 156 -1.78 14.92 -5.85
C THR A 156 -3.18 15.04 -5.25
N ILE A 157 -4.22 14.65 -5.99
CA ILE A 157 -5.61 14.60 -5.48
C ILE A 157 -5.72 13.69 -4.26
N ILE A 158 -5.12 12.49 -4.30
CA ILE A 158 -5.09 11.57 -3.15
C ILE A 158 -4.38 12.22 -1.97
N THR A 159 -3.25 12.90 -2.18
CA THR A 159 -2.51 13.59 -1.11
C THR A 159 -3.35 14.67 -0.44
N VAL A 160 -3.98 15.54 -1.24
CA VAL A 160 -4.80 16.65 -0.73
C VAL A 160 -6.04 16.14 -0.01
N SER A 161 -6.74 15.16 -0.58
CA SER A 161 -7.94 14.59 0.05
C SER A 161 -7.63 13.84 1.33
N SER A 162 -6.52 13.09 1.38
CA SER A 162 -6.04 12.41 2.60
C SER A 162 -5.63 13.42 3.68
N TYR A 163 -4.97 14.52 3.30
CA TYR A 163 -4.65 15.61 4.22
C TYR A 163 -5.92 16.19 4.86
N VAL A 164 -6.92 16.50 4.05
CA VAL A 164 -8.20 17.05 4.55
C VAL A 164 -8.95 16.02 5.41
N LEU A 165 -8.87 14.74 5.04
CA LEU A 165 -9.49 13.65 5.80
C LEU A 165 -8.88 13.54 7.21
N ILE A 166 -7.55 13.53 7.32
CA ILE A 166 -6.85 13.46 8.61
C ILE A 166 -7.13 14.72 9.45
N MET A 167 -7.03 15.91 8.84
CA MET A 167 -7.25 17.19 9.55
C MET A 167 -8.66 17.34 10.14
N LYS A 168 -9.66 16.68 9.53
CA LYS A 168 -11.06 16.73 9.99
C LYS A 168 -11.43 15.61 10.96
N ASP A 169 -10.55 14.64 11.14
CA ASP A 169 -10.86 13.43 11.88
C ASP A 169 -10.84 13.65 13.40
N THR A 170 -9.74 14.19 13.93
CA THR A 170 -9.59 14.52 15.35
C THR A 170 -8.73 15.76 15.53
N ASP A 171 -8.93 16.49 16.65
CA ASP A 171 -8.13 17.69 16.98
C ASP A 171 -6.63 17.38 17.13
N LYS A 172 -6.29 16.15 17.49
CA LYS A 172 -4.91 15.68 17.69
C LYS A 172 -4.20 15.24 16.41
N ALA A 173 -4.92 15.13 15.31
CA ALA A 173 -4.39 14.59 14.05
C ALA A 173 -3.64 15.65 13.19
N ALA A 174 -3.61 16.91 13.59
CA ALA A 174 -2.98 17.99 12.84
C ALA A 174 -1.47 17.76 12.57
N ASP A 175 -0.74 17.25 13.56
CA ASP A 175 0.70 16.97 13.40
C ASP A 175 0.95 15.76 12.48
N LEU A 176 0.07 14.75 12.52
CA LEU A 176 0.10 13.63 11.62
C LEU A 176 -0.17 14.08 10.17
N ALA A 177 -1.23 14.89 9.97
CA ALA A 177 -1.55 15.47 8.67
C ALA A 177 -0.38 16.27 8.09
N ALA A 178 0.30 17.05 8.93
CA ALA A 178 1.45 17.85 8.55
C ALA A 178 2.62 16.99 8.09
N ARG A 179 2.99 15.97 8.86
CA ARG A 179 4.07 15.03 8.48
C ARG A 179 3.70 14.29 7.19
N MET A 180 2.48 13.78 7.08
CA MET A 180 1.99 13.15 5.86
C MET A 180 2.16 14.07 4.65
N LEU A 181 1.81 15.35 4.78
CA LEU A 181 1.94 16.33 3.70
C LEU A 181 3.42 16.55 3.33
N GLU A 182 4.34 16.65 4.30
CA GLU A 182 5.77 16.86 4.06
C GLU A 182 6.41 15.70 3.30
N PHE A 183 6.18 14.46 3.74
CA PHE A 183 6.72 13.29 3.07
C PHE A 183 6.11 13.08 1.67
N ASN A 184 4.80 13.32 1.52
CA ASN A 184 4.16 13.20 0.22
C ASN A 184 4.53 14.36 -0.72
N ALA A 185 4.90 15.54 -0.21
CA ALA A 185 5.50 16.58 -1.03
C ALA A 185 6.89 16.17 -1.53
N ALA A 186 7.72 15.57 -0.69
CA ALA A 186 9.02 15.01 -1.13
C ALA A 186 8.83 13.88 -2.16
N ALA A 187 7.87 12.98 -1.94
CA ALA A 187 7.51 11.93 -2.88
C ALA A 187 7.05 12.50 -4.24
N GLY A 188 6.19 13.53 -4.21
CA GLY A 188 5.73 14.21 -5.41
C GLY A 188 6.85 14.89 -6.19
N LEU A 189 7.86 15.46 -5.50
CA LEU A 189 9.03 16.04 -6.15
C LEU A 189 9.84 14.94 -6.88
N SER A 190 10.07 13.81 -6.24
CA SER A 190 10.71 12.66 -6.89
C SER A 190 9.92 12.20 -8.12
N PHE A 191 8.59 12.09 -8.00
CA PHE A 191 7.74 11.73 -9.13
C PHE A 191 7.86 12.71 -10.30
N THR A 192 7.83 14.02 -10.01
CA THR A 192 7.97 15.07 -11.03
C THR A 192 9.32 14.98 -11.75
N VAL A 193 10.41 14.71 -11.02
CA VAL A 193 11.72 14.45 -11.64
C VAL A 193 11.66 13.25 -12.57
N GLY A 194 11.00 12.16 -12.18
CA GLY A 194 10.79 10.99 -13.04
C GLY A 194 10.04 11.32 -14.34
N ILE A 195 8.99 12.16 -14.27
CA ILE A 195 8.25 12.63 -15.45
C ILE A 195 9.17 13.38 -16.42
N ILE A 196 9.97 14.33 -15.89
CA ILE A 196 10.86 15.16 -16.72
C ILE A 196 11.93 14.30 -17.37
N VAL A 197 12.56 13.46 -16.59
CA VAL A 197 13.62 12.56 -17.09
C VAL A 197 13.06 11.62 -18.17
N SER A 198 11.86 11.11 -17.98
CA SER A 198 11.17 10.30 -18.99
C SER A 198 10.94 11.09 -20.28
N GLY A 199 10.37 12.30 -20.18
CA GLY A 199 10.09 13.14 -21.35
C GLY A 199 11.36 13.62 -22.06
N VAL A 200 12.44 13.89 -21.33
CA VAL A 200 13.72 14.35 -21.92
C VAL A 200 14.48 13.21 -22.61
N ILE A 201 14.52 12.01 -21.98
CA ILE A 201 15.32 10.89 -22.51
C ILE A 201 14.56 10.13 -23.60
N PHE A 202 13.26 9.87 -23.38
CA PHE A 202 12.47 8.98 -24.24
C PHE A 202 11.42 9.73 -25.08
N GLU A 203 11.34 11.05 -24.94
CA GLU A 203 10.36 11.89 -25.62
C GLU A 203 8.91 11.43 -25.38
N THR A 204 8.68 10.68 -24.28
CA THR A 204 7.38 10.15 -23.91
C THR A 204 7.16 10.18 -22.41
N VAL A 205 5.90 10.30 -22.02
CA VAL A 205 5.41 10.16 -20.64
C VAL A 205 4.32 9.08 -20.54
N GLU A 206 4.16 8.28 -21.58
CA GLU A 206 3.21 7.19 -21.67
C GLU A 206 3.80 5.93 -21.05
N ILE A 207 3.10 5.35 -20.06
CA ILE A 207 3.60 4.23 -19.25
C ILE A 207 3.70 2.96 -20.08
N SER A 208 2.70 2.68 -20.91
CA SER A 208 2.71 1.52 -21.81
C SER A 208 3.89 1.57 -22.77
N THR A 209 4.20 2.73 -23.33
CA THR A 209 5.37 2.93 -24.20
C THR A 209 6.68 2.76 -23.44
N LEU A 210 6.79 3.32 -22.22
CA LEU A 210 7.99 3.15 -21.37
C LEU A 210 8.24 1.69 -21.01
N ASN A 211 7.19 0.91 -20.71
CA ASN A 211 7.30 -0.50 -20.41
C ASN A 211 7.74 -1.36 -21.60
N LEU A 212 7.49 -0.91 -22.83
CA LEU A 212 7.96 -1.58 -24.05
C LEU A 212 9.43 -1.26 -24.38
N ILE A 213 9.93 -0.10 -23.95
CA ILE A 213 11.32 0.33 -24.19
C ILE A 213 12.33 -0.55 -23.45
N ASP A 214 11.94 -1.17 -22.35
CA ASP A 214 12.81 -2.02 -21.51
C ASP A 214 13.51 -3.14 -22.30
N THR A 215 12.86 -3.71 -23.30
CA THR A 215 13.44 -4.80 -24.11
C THR A 215 14.68 -4.38 -24.90
N VAL A 216 14.90 -3.08 -25.14
CA VAL A 216 15.98 -2.55 -25.98
C VAL A 216 16.97 -1.71 -25.19
N TYR A 217 16.52 -1.00 -24.15
CA TYR A 217 17.31 -0.03 -23.38
C TYR A 217 17.16 -0.19 -21.87
N SER A 218 17.31 -1.43 -21.35
CA SER A 218 17.06 -1.78 -19.96
C SER A 218 17.78 -0.90 -18.93
N ASP A 219 19.04 -0.49 -19.22
CA ASP A 219 19.81 0.36 -18.30
C ASP A 219 19.33 1.81 -18.30
N LEU A 220 18.81 2.29 -19.43
CA LEU A 220 18.40 3.67 -19.59
C LEU A 220 17.02 3.94 -18.98
N ILE A 221 16.11 2.96 -19.07
CA ILE A 221 14.78 3.06 -18.44
C ILE A 221 14.84 3.10 -16.92
N ALA A 222 15.91 2.57 -16.32
CA ALA A 222 16.15 2.66 -14.89
C ALA A 222 16.22 4.12 -14.39
N VAL A 223 16.59 5.07 -15.26
CA VAL A 223 16.76 6.48 -14.88
C VAL A 223 15.46 7.15 -14.47
N PRO A 224 14.39 7.19 -15.28
CA PRO A 224 13.10 7.70 -14.82
C PRO A 224 12.44 6.78 -13.79
N ALA A 225 12.57 5.46 -13.94
CA ALA A 225 11.94 4.49 -13.06
C ALA A 225 12.37 4.66 -11.61
N ILE A 226 13.66 4.94 -11.34
CA ILE A 226 14.17 5.07 -9.97
C ILE A 226 13.50 6.24 -9.21
N PHE A 227 13.22 7.35 -9.88
CA PHE A 227 12.56 8.50 -9.26
C PHE A 227 11.08 8.24 -8.99
N ILE A 228 10.40 7.55 -9.90
CA ILE A 228 8.99 7.20 -9.76
C ILE A 228 8.83 6.14 -8.67
N VAL A 229 9.70 5.13 -8.64
CA VAL A 229 9.73 4.09 -7.61
C VAL A 229 10.07 4.68 -6.24
N LEU A 230 11.03 5.60 -6.15
CA LEU A 230 11.35 6.30 -4.90
C LEU A 230 10.14 7.07 -4.37
N ALA A 231 9.36 7.71 -5.24
CA ALA A 231 8.11 8.35 -4.85
C ALA A 231 7.13 7.35 -4.25
N GLY A 232 6.97 6.18 -4.88
CA GLY A 232 6.14 5.09 -4.38
C GLY A 232 6.61 4.54 -3.03
N ILE A 233 7.92 4.34 -2.85
CA ILE A 233 8.57 3.89 -1.60
C ILE A 233 8.25 4.86 -0.44
N ILE A 234 8.43 6.17 -0.65
CA ILE A 234 8.14 7.19 0.36
C ILE A 234 6.66 7.12 0.78
N ARG A 235 5.75 7.06 -0.19
CA ARG A 235 4.30 7.05 0.05
C ARG A 235 3.82 5.75 0.71
N SER A 236 4.42 4.61 0.37
CA SER A 236 4.01 3.29 0.87
C SER A 236 4.59 2.94 2.24
N MET A 237 5.04 3.92 3.02
CA MET A 237 5.57 3.71 4.38
C MET A 237 6.78 2.79 4.42
N GLN A 238 7.65 2.83 3.42
CA GLN A 238 8.83 1.98 3.37
C GLN A 238 10.05 2.64 4.04
N MET A 239 10.95 1.82 4.57
CA MET A 239 12.22 2.30 5.14
C MET A 239 13.03 3.09 4.09
N PRO A 240 13.61 4.21 4.47
CA PRO A 240 13.69 4.84 5.81
C PRO A 240 12.52 5.79 6.13
N PHE A 241 11.49 5.86 5.30
CA PHE A 241 10.41 6.86 5.36
C PHE A 241 9.17 6.40 6.14
N GLN A 242 9.15 5.20 6.73
CA GLN A 242 7.98 4.61 7.41
C GLN A 242 7.38 5.49 8.51
N ARG A 243 8.17 6.35 9.14
CA ARG A 243 7.75 7.14 10.31
C ARG A 243 6.81 8.30 10.01
N TRP A 244 6.48 8.60 8.76
CA TRP A 244 5.56 9.69 8.49
C TRP A 244 4.15 9.41 9.04
N TYR A 245 3.81 8.15 9.25
CA TYR A 245 2.55 7.71 9.81
C TYR A 245 2.61 7.37 11.33
N ASP A 246 3.72 7.64 12.00
CA ASP A 246 3.80 7.53 13.46
C ASP A 246 2.76 8.46 14.12
N GLY A 247 1.85 7.90 14.91
CA GLY A 247 0.76 8.67 15.54
C GLY A 247 -0.64 8.32 14.99
N GLU A 248 -0.76 7.28 14.19
CA GLU A 248 -2.03 6.77 13.67
C GLU A 248 -3.10 6.53 14.75
N HIS A 249 -2.68 6.22 15.98
CA HIS A 249 -3.58 6.00 17.12
C HIS A 249 -4.44 7.24 17.46
N VAL A 250 -4.10 8.41 16.92
CA VAL A 250 -4.90 9.65 17.07
C VAL A 250 -6.00 9.78 16.02
N THR A 251 -6.02 8.93 14.98
CA THR A 251 -7.09 8.91 13.95
C THR A 251 -8.15 7.87 14.26
N SER A 252 -9.36 8.04 13.72
CA SER A 252 -10.40 7.01 13.77
C SER A 252 -10.02 5.78 12.94
N ALA A 253 -10.60 4.61 13.27
CA ALA A 253 -10.35 3.40 12.48
C ALA A 253 -10.78 3.53 11.02
N GLY A 254 -11.79 4.33 10.74
CA GLY A 254 -12.24 4.60 9.38
C GLY A 254 -11.23 5.39 8.56
N THR A 255 -10.70 6.48 9.11
CA THR A 255 -9.63 7.28 8.49
C THR A 255 -8.37 6.46 8.31
N ALA A 256 -7.94 5.74 9.36
CA ALA A 256 -6.80 4.82 9.28
C ALA A 256 -6.98 3.77 8.18
N SER A 257 -8.16 3.16 8.06
CA SER A 257 -8.48 2.16 7.04
C SER A 257 -8.39 2.72 5.62
N LEU A 258 -8.92 3.92 5.39
CA LEU A 258 -8.85 4.58 4.09
C LEU A 258 -7.39 4.87 3.71
N ILE A 259 -6.61 5.42 4.62
CA ILE A 259 -5.24 5.85 4.34
C ILE A 259 -4.30 4.66 4.17
N GLN A 260 -4.34 3.68 5.08
CA GLN A 260 -3.39 2.56 5.08
C GLN A 260 -3.71 1.50 4.02
N ALA A 261 -5.01 1.21 3.80
CA ALA A 261 -5.37 0.01 3.05
C ALA A 261 -6.06 0.30 1.72
N VAL A 262 -6.79 1.42 1.59
CA VAL A 262 -7.60 1.66 0.40
C VAL A 262 -6.97 2.71 -0.52
N THR A 263 -6.43 3.80 0.05
CA THR A 263 -6.05 4.95 -0.78
C THR A 263 -4.56 5.28 -0.75
N LEU A 264 -4.09 6.06 0.23
CA LEU A 264 -2.79 6.72 0.17
C LEU A 264 -1.62 5.74 0.05
N VAL A 265 -1.51 4.77 0.95
CA VAL A 265 -0.40 3.79 0.97
C VAL A 265 -0.46 2.89 -0.26
N ASN A 266 -1.66 2.39 -0.60
CA ASN A 266 -1.84 1.57 -1.79
C ASN A 266 -1.47 2.29 -3.08
N SER A 267 -1.80 3.58 -3.20
CA SER A 267 -1.46 4.34 -4.41
C SER A 267 0.04 4.40 -4.69
N GLY A 268 0.88 4.39 -3.65
CA GLY A 268 2.33 4.28 -3.80
C GLY A 268 2.75 2.94 -4.41
N MET A 269 2.21 1.84 -3.90
CA MET A 269 2.48 0.50 -4.45
C MET A 269 1.92 0.31 -5.86
N LEU A 270 0.75 0.86 -6.17
CA LEU A 270 0.16 0.78 -7.51
C LEU A 270 1.03 1.48 -8.56
N VAL A 271 1.63 2.63 -8.22
CA VAL A 271 2.60 3.29 -9.11
C VAL A 271 3.82 2.40 -9.34
N ILE A 272 4.35 1.76 -8.30
CA ILE A 272 5.48 0.83 -8.42
C ILE A 272 5.09 -0.37 -9.31
N ILE A 273 3.92 -0.96 -9.12
CA ILE A 273 3.44 -2.09 -9.93
C ILE A 273 3.29 -1.70 -11.40
N LYS A 274 2.76 -0.51 -11.68
CA LYS A 274 2.65 -0.03 -13.08
C LYS A 274 4.00 0.21 -13.74
N MET A 275 5.05 0.49 -12.95
CA MET A 275 6.43 0.61 -13.41
C MET A 275 7.23 -0.70 -13.32
N ALA A 276 6.64 -1.77 -12.75
CA ALA A 276 7.34 -3.03 -12.53
C ALA A 276 7.85 -3.70 -13.83
N PRO A 277 7.17 -3.61 -14.99
CA PRO A 277 7.75 -4.09 -16.24
C PRO A 277 9.07 -3.39 -16.64
N ALA A 278 9.25 -2.13 -16.22
CA ALA A 278 10.50 -1.39 -16.43
C ALA A 278 11.53 -1.60 -15.30
N MET A 279 11.29 -2.55 -14.40
CA MET A 279 12.18 -2.93 -13.30
C MET A 279 12.67 -4.36 -13.50
N GLY A 280 13.69 -4.74 -12.76
CA GLY A 280 14.22 -6.10 -12.75
C GLY A 280 15.44 -6.20 -11.85
N ILE A 281 15.92 -7.42 -11.59
CA ILE A 281 17.05 -7.69 -10.70
C ILE A 281 18.35 -7.00 -11.17
N SER A 282 18.54 -6.89 -12.48
CA SER A 282 19.69 -6.22 -13.10
C SER A 282 19.59 -4.69 -13.11
N ASN A 283 18.43 -4.13 -12.74
CA ASN A 283 18.11 -2.72 -12.84
C ASN A 283 18.19 -2.04 -11.47
N PHE A 284 18.76 -0.83 -11.39
CA PHE A 284 18.90 -0.09 -10.13
C PHE A 284 17.57 0.24 -9.45
N ALA A 285 16.48 0.45 -10.20
CA ALA A 285 15.15 0.66 -9.64
C ALA A 285 14.62 -0.61 -8.97
N GLY A 286 14.82 -1.78 -9.60
CA GLY A 286 14.51 -3.08 -9.02
C GLY A 286 15.34 -3.36 -7.78
N LEU A 287 16.66 -3.16 -7.81
CA LEU A 287 17.55 -3.34 -6.66
C LEU A 287 17.18 -2.43 -5.48
N MET A 288 16.83 -1.17 -5.75
CA MET A 288 16.34 -0.24 -4.73
C MET A 288 15.04 -0.75 -4.10
N SER A 289 14.11 -1.25 -4.91
CA SER A 289 12.84 -1.81 -4.45
C SER A 289 13.05 -3.05 -3.59
N ILE A 290 13.88 -4.00 -4.05
CA ILE A 290 14.19 -5.24 -3.32
C ILE A 290 14.84 -4.92 -1.97
N SER A 291 15.86 -4.06 -1.95
CA SER A 291 16.59 -3.74 -0.73
C SER A 291 15.73 -2.97 0.27
N ALA A 292 15.00 -1.94 -0.18
CA ALA A 292 14.08 -1.18 0.66
C ALA A 292 12.95 -2.06 1.20
N GLY A 293 12.37 -2.90 0.35
CA GLY A 293 11.28 -3.82 0.71
C GLY A 293 11.73 -4.88 1.73
N ALA A 294 12.88 -5.53 1.51
CA ALA A 294 13.42 -6.56 2.41
C ALA A 294 13.74 -5.98 3.80
N VAL A 295 14.43 -4.82 3.83
CA VAL A 295 14.73 -4.13 5.09
C VAL A 295 13.45 -3.72 5.80
N THR A 296 12.45 -3.20 5.07
CA THR A 296 11.17 -2.81 5.65
C THR A 296 10.43 -4.02 6.19
N PHE A 297 10.32 -5.11 5.42
CA PHE A 297 9.63 -6.32 5.87
C PHE A 297 10.25 -6.87 7.15
N PHE A 298 11.57 -6.92 7.23
CA PHE A 298 12.29 -7.36 8.42
C PHE A 298 12.05 -6.43 9.62
N MET A 299 12.30 -5.14 9.47
CA MET A 299 12.25 -4.19 10.57
C MET A 299 10.82 -3.95 11.07
N ALA A 300 9.86 -3.80 10.15
CA ALA A 300 8.47 -3.60 10.53
C ALA A 300 7.87 -4.84 11.19
N SER A 301 8.27 -6.05 10.78
CA SER A 301 7.87 -7.28 11.49
C SER A 301 8.47 -7.35 12.90
N LEU A 302 9.72 -6.93 13.08
CA LEU A 302 10.36 -6.86 14.38
C LEU A 302 9.70 -5.81 15.28
N ASP A 303 9.37 -4.64 14.74
CA ASP A 303 8.66 -3.58 15.44
C ASP A 303 7.25 -4.05 15.86
N ALA A 304 6.52 -4.72 14.97
CA ALA A 304 5.19 -5.29 15.27
C ALA A 304 5.22 -6.34 16.40
N ILE A 305 6.29 -7.16 16.51
CA ILE A 305 6.45 -8.10 17.63
C ILE A 305 6.60 -7.36 18.96
N THR A 306 7.37 -6.28 18.97
CA THR A 306 7.73 -5.54 20.18
C THR A 306 6.75 -4.43 20.53
N GLU A 307 5.74 -4.15 19.69
CA GLU A 307 4.77 -3.07 19.93
C GLU A 307 3.64 -3.55 20.85
N GLY A 308 3.40 -2.79 21.93
CA GLY A 308 2.30 -3.05 22.88
C GLY A 308 0.96 -2.46 22.44
N ASN A 309 0.98 -1.36 21.66
CA ASN A 309 -0.23 -0.72 21.17
C ASN A 309 -0.70 -1.41 19.88
N VAL A 310 -1.92 -1.98 19.90
CA VAL A 310 -2.50 -2.72 18.78
C VAL A 310 -2.54 -1.89 17.50
N ARG A 311 -2.90 -0.62 17.57
CA ARG A 311 -2.99 0.24 16.37
C ARG A 311 -1.62 0.51 15.76
N LYS A 312 -0.59 0.72 16.58
CA LYS A 312 0.79 0.87 16.08
C LYS A 312 1.31 -0.44 15.49
N MET A 313 1.03 -1.59 16.15
CA MET A 313 1.34 -2.90 15.58
C MET A 313 0.66 -3.10 14.22
N LEU A 314 -0.57 -2.61 14.06
CA LEU A 314 -1.28 -2.67 12.79
C LEU A 314 -0.61 -1.79 11.72
N ALA A 315 -0.09 -0.60 12.06
CA ALA A 315 0.68 0.22 11.10
C ALA A 315 1.97 -0.48 10.68
N ASP A 316 2.72 -1.03 11.65
CA ASP A 316 3.94 -1.80 11.36
C ASP A 316 3.64 -3.01 10.47
N SER A 317 2.53 -3.72 10.71
CA SER A 317 2.10 -4.84 9.85
C SER A 317 1.73 -4.39 8.43
N THR A 318 1.25 -3.15 8.24
CA THR A 318 1.04 -2.56 6.90
C THR A 318 2.38 -2.34 6.21
N SER A 319 3.33 -1.69 6.88
CA SER A 319 4.69 -1.50 6.33
C SER A 319 5.35 -2.83 5.98
N ALA A 320 5.20 -3.85 6.83
CA ALA A 320 5.75 -5.18 6.59
C ALA A 320 5.19 -5.82 5.31
N ILE A 321 3.86 -5.88 5.14
CA ILE A 321 3.25 -6.50 3.97
C ILE A 321 3.56 -5.72 2.68
N MET A 322 3.58 -4.39 2.75
CA MET A 322 3.98 -3.54 1.62
C MET A 322 5.47 -3.71 1.30
N GLY A 323 6.32 -3.96 2.31
CA GLY A 323 7.73 -4.31 2.10
C GLY A 323 7.90 -5.61 1.32
N LEU A 324 7.16 -6.65 1.67
CA LEU A 324 7.17 -7.92 0.92
C LEU A 324 6.65 -7.74 -0.51
N ALA A 325 5.57 -6.98 -0.70
CA ALA A 325 5.04 -6.66 -2.02
C ALA A 325 6.05 -5.85 -2.85
N LEU A 326 6.81 -4.94 -2.21
CA LEU A 326 7.85 -4.16 -2.86
C LEU A 326 9.04 -5.03 -3.31
N VAL A 327 9.45 -6.03 -2.51
CA VAL A 327 10.45 -7.02 -2.95
C VAL A 327 9.95 -7.74 -4.20
N CYS A 328 8.73 -8.24 -4.15
CA CYS A 328 8.14 -8.97 -5.28
C CYS A 328 8.07 -8.10 -6.54
N ALA A 329 7.63 -6.86 -6.43
CA ALA A 329 7.57 -5.92 -7.56
C ALA A 329 8.97 -5.60 -8.11
N GLY A 330 9.98 -5.45 -7.23
CA GLY A 330 11.37 -5.14 -7.62
C GLY A 330 12.08 -6.26 -8.35
N ILE A 331 11.70 -7.53 -8.13
CA ILE A 331 12.22 -8.69 -8.86
C ILE A 331 11.78 -8.66 -10.32
N GLY A 332 10.57 -8.22 -10.61
CA GLY A 332 10.10 -7.92 -11.95
C GLY A 332 9.71 -9.12 -12.81
N THR A 333 9.63 -10.35 -12.25
CA THR A 333 9.09 -11.52 -12.98
C THR A 333 7.57 -11.54 -12.92
N SER A 334 6.92 -12.26 -13.85
CA SER A 334 5.46 -12.38 -13.88
C SER A 334 4.89 -12.89 -12.55
N GLU A 335 5.51 -13.93 -11.99
CA GLU A 335 5.07 -14.56 -10.75
C GLU A 335 5.28 -13.65 -9.54
N SER A 336 6.38 -12.91 -9.51
CA SER A 336 6.67 -11.99 -8.41
C SER A 336 5.75 -10.77 -8.43
N ILE A 337 5.44 -10.22 -9.60
CA ILE A 337 4.49 -9.10 -9.73
C ILE A 337 3.07 -9.56 -9.41
N TRP A 338 2.66 -10.77 -9.88
CA TRP A 338 1.41 -11.38 -9.46
C TRP A 338 1.32 -11.47 -7.93
N ALA A 339 2.38 -11.93 -7.27
CA ALA A 339 2.44 -12.01 -5.82
C ALA A 339 2.30 -10.62 -5.16
N ALA A 340 2.94 -9.59 -5.70
CA ALA A 340 2.80 -8.21 -5.22
C ALA A 340 1.35 -7.73 -5.31
N ILE A 341 0.69 -7.93 -6.45
CA ILE A 341 -0.72 -7.54 -6.65
C ILE A 341 -1.63 -8.29 -5.67
N MET A 342 -1.46 -9.61 -5.53
CA MET A 342 -2.27 -10.43 -4.63
C MET A 342 -2.10 -10.02 -3.17
N LEU A 343 -0.88 -9.69 -2.72
CA LEU A 343 -0.63 -9.18 -1.36
C LEU A 343 -1.39 -7.88 -1.09
N ILE A 344 -1.40 -6.96 -2.07
CA ILE A 344 -2.13 -5.69 -1.95
C ILE A 344 -3.64 -5.93 -1.89
N ILE A 345 -4.17 -6.85 -2.69
CA ILE A 345 -5.59 -7.21 -2.68
C ILE A 345 -5.99 -7.76 -1.30
N PHE A 346 -5.25 -8.73 -0.77
CA PHE A 346 -5.49 -9.28 0.56
C PHE A 346 -5.46 -8.20 1.64
N HIS A 347 -4.44 -7.33 1.57
CA HIS A 347 -4.28 -6.23 2.51
C HIS A 347 -5.45 -5.23 2.42
N THR A 348 -5.86 -4.83 1.23
CA THR A 348 -6.95 -3.87 1.01
C THR A 348 -8.27 -4.35 1.59
N VAL A 349 -8.51 -5.65 1.58
CA VAL A 349 -9.75 -6.25 2.09
C VAL A 349 -9.68 -6.48 3.60
N ALA A 350 -8.64 -7.16 4.07
CA ALA A 350 -8.58 -7.63 5.45
C ALA A 350 -8.26 -6.51 6.45
N LYS A 351 -7.39 -5.57 6.08
CA LYS A 351 -6.92 -4.53 6.98
C LYS A 351 -8.00 -3.58 7.51
N PRO A 352 -8.93 -3.05 6.68
CA PRO A 352 -10.00 -2.21 7.17
C PRO A 352 -10.90 -2.90 8.19
N LEU A 353 -11.09 -4.19 8.04
CA LEU A 353 -11.94 -4.98 8.93
C LEU A 353 -11.29 -5.17 10.29
N ILE A 354 -9.98 -5.39 10.29
CA ILE A 354 -9.18 -5.48 11.51
C ILE A 354 -9.16 -4.13 12.24
N LEU A 355 -8.89 -3.05 11.53
CA LEU A 355 -8.87 -1.70 12.10
C LEU A 355 -10.23 -1.32 12.69
N ALA A 356 -11.30 -1.60 11.98
CA ALA A 356 -12.66 -1.42 12.50
C ALA A 356 -12.91 -2.22 13.78
N GLY A 357 -12.39 -3.43 13.85
CA GLY A 357 -12.52 -4.30 15.03
C GLY A 357 -11.87 -3.73 16.28
N THR A 358 -10.88 -2.83 16.16
CA THR A 358 -10.25 -2.19 17.34
C THR A 358 -11.16 -1.20 18.07
N GLU A 359 -12.29 -0.83 17.48
CA GLU A 359 -13.26 0.12 18.08
C GLU A 359 -14.48 -0.60 18.69
N TYR A 360 -14.62 -1.92 18.54
CA TYR A 360 -15.72 -2.66 19.10
C TYR A 360 -15.45 -3.09 20.55
N GLN A 361 -16.48 -3.02 21.39
CA GLN A 361 -16.42 -3.51 22.77
C GLN A 361 -16.36 -5.04 22.86
N LYS A 362 -16.93 -5.74 21.90
CA LYS A 362 -16.95 -7.21 21.84
C LYS A 362 -16.20 -7.71 20.62
N LEU A 363 -15.52 -8.83 20.78
CA LEU A 363 -14.87 -9.51 19.68
C LEU A 363 -15.92 -9.97 18.65
N ARG A 364 -15.68 -9.66 17.40
CA ARG A 364 -16.51 -10.09 16.27
C ARG A 364 -15.81 -11.16 15.46
N THR A 365 -16.59 -12.10 14.95
CA THR A 365 -16.06 -13.23 14.16
C THR A 365 -15.40 -12.75 12.86
N ASP A 366 -15.90 -11.67 12.23
CA ASP A 366 -15.32 -11.10 11.01
C ASP A 366 -13.89 -10.57 11.23
N MET A 367 -13.62 -9.98 12.40
CA MET A 367 -12.29 -9.54 12.78
C MET A 367 -11.31 -10.72 12.90
N VAL A 368 -11.74 -11.82 13.55
CA VAL A 368 -10.92 -13.03 13.66
C VAL A 368 -10.59 -13.58 12.26
N MET A 369 -11.57 -13.65 11.37
CA MET A 369 -11.36 -14.09 9.99
C MET A 369 -10.37 -13.18 9.25
N ALA A 370 -10.47 -11.86 9.41
CA ALA A 370 -9.54 -10.93 8.79
C ALA A 370 -8.10 -11.11 9.30
N VAL A 371 -7.92 -11.35 10.60
CA VAL A 371 -6.60 -11.65 11.19
C VAL A 371 -6.02 -12.93 10.59
N ILE A 372 -6.82 -13.97 10.47
CA ILE A 372 -6.41 -15.25 9.85
C ILE A 372 -5.99 -15.01 8.40
N VAL A 373 -6.76 -14.25 7.62
CA VAL A 373 -6.43 -13.91 6.23
C VAL A 373 -5.09 -13.18 6.14
N MET A 374 -4.85 -12.19 6.99
CA MET A 374 -3.59 -11.45 7.00
C MET A 374 -2.38 -12.31 7.44
N MET A 375 -2.60 -13.26 8.34
CA MET A 375 -1.57 -14.20 8.75
C MET A 375 -1.22 -15.20 7.63
N ILE A 376 -2.22 -15.62 6.85
CA ILE A 376 -2.05 -16.58 5.75
C ILE A 376 -1.36 -15.95 4.54
N ALA A 377 -1.64 -14.69 4.23
CA ALA A 377 -1.28 -14.06 2.97
C ALA A 377 0.22 -14.17 2.58
N PRO A 378 1.20 -13.88 3.46
CA PRO A 378 2.62 -14.02 3.12
C PRO A 378 3.01 -15.46 2.74
N PHE A 379 2.38 -16.45 3.38
CA PHE A 379 2.65 -17.85 3.11
C PHE A 379 1.98 -18.32 1.81
N ALA A 380 0.69 -18.08 1.65
CA ALA A 380 -0.07 -18.58 0.50
C ALA A 380 0.39 -17.95 -0.83
N ILE A 381 0.85 -16.71 -0.78
CA ILE A 381 1.16 -15.94 -1.99
C ILE A 381 2.66 -15.97 -2.32
N VAL A 382 3.53 -16.00 -1.32
CA VAL A 382 4.99 -15.91 -1.53
C VAL A 382 5.71 -17.15 -1.07
N LEU A 383 5.66 -17.48 0.23
CA LEU A 383 6.55 -18.47 0.82
C LEU A 383 6.25 -19.91 0.42
N LEU A 384 4.98 -20.27 0.19
CA LEU A 384 4.55 -21.59 -0.26
C LEU A 384 4.34 -21.67 -1.77
N GLN A 385 4.26 -20.53 -2.44
CA GLN A 385 4.12 -20.48 -3.88
C GLN A 385 5.48 -20.76 -4.53
N ARG A 386 5.59 -21.92 -5.15
CA ARG A 386 6.85 -22.40 -5.74
C ARG A 386 7.44 -21.41 -6.75
N GLU A 387 6.61 -20.86 -7.60
CA GLU A 387 7.02 -19.95 -8.66
C GLU A 387 7.43 -18.57 -8.09
N SER A 388 6.66 -18.01 -7.15
CA SER A 388 7.01 -16.74 -6.50
C SER A 388 8.27 -16.88 -5.66
N MET A 389 8.40 -17.98 -4.88
CA MET A 389 9.60 -18.23 -4.10
C MET A 389 10.79 -18.59 -4.99
N GLY A 390 10.55 -19.28 -6.13
CA GLY A 390 11.53 -19.53 -7.17
C GLY A 390 12.11 -18.25 -7.73
N SER A 391 11.28 -17.28 -8.09
CA SER A 391 11.73 -15.96 -8.57
C SER A 391 12.60 -15.23 -7.54
N ILE A 392 12.30 -15.36 -6.24
CA ILE A 392 13.14 -14.83 -5.17
C ILE A 392 14.48 -15.59 -5.08
N ALA A 393 14.43 -16.92 -5.19
CA ALA A 393 15.63 -17.76 -5.13
C ALA A 393 16.56 -17.55 -6.33
N ASP A 394 16.01 -17.32 -7.51
CA ASP A 394 16.75 -17.03 -8.74
C ASP A 394 17.56 -15.74 -8.69
N THR A 395 17.28 -14.85 -7.71
CA THR A 395 18.16 -13.71 -7.42
C THR A 395 19.56 -14.14 -6.97
N GLY A 396 19.74 -15.39 -6.55
CA GLY A 396 20.99 -15.91 -5.99
C GLY A 396 21.39 -15.31 -4.63
N ASN A 397 20.56 -14.43 -4.07
CA ASN A 397 20.87 -13.72 -2.83
C ASN A 397 20.34 -14.47 -1.61
N ILE A 398 21.20 -15.28 -0.99
CA ILE A 398 20.86 -16.07 0.22
C ILE A 398 20.39 -15.19 1.38
N LEU A 399 20.96 -13.99 1.55
CA LEU A 399 20.54 -13.07 2.62
C LEU A 399 19.11 -12.59 2.41
N LEU A 400 18.71 -12.34 1.17
CA LEU A 400 17.34 -11.97 0.83
C LEU A 400 16.36 -13.09 1.19
N ILE A 401 16.67 -14.33 0.79
CA ILE A 401 15.84 -15.50 1.09
C ILE A 401 15.68 -15.67 2.61
N VAL A 402 16.78 -15.64 3.34
CA VAL A 402 16.77 -15.77 4.81
C VAL A 402 15.98 -14.64 5.45
N ALA A 403 16.18 -13.40 5.02
CA ALA A 403 15.45 -12.23 5.52
C ALA A 403 13.94 -12.38 5.30
N ILE A 404 13.49 -12.81 4.12
CA ILE A 404 12.07 -12.99 3.80
C ILE A 404 11.46 -14.13 4.61
N CYS A 405 12.12 -15.28 4.70
CA CYS A 405 11.63 -16.41 5.50
C CYS A 405 11.54 -16.08 6.99
N PHE A 406 12.56 -15.41 7.53
CA PHE A 406 12.58 -15.00 8.94
C PHE A 406 11.51 -13.95 9.23
N SER A 407 11.35 -12.95 8.34
CA SER A 407 10.32 -11.92 8.48
C SER A 407 8.91 -12.50 8.37
N GLY A 408 8.70 -13.51 7.52
CA GLY A 408 7.45 -14.25 7.42
C GLY A 408 7.12 -14.98 8.73
N ALA A 409 8.11 -15.63 9.34
CA ALA A 409 7.94 -16.26 10.66
C ALA A 409 7.60 -15.24 11.75
N MET A 410 8.28 -14.09 11.76
CA MET A 410 7.94 -12.97 12.65
C MET A 410 6.52 -12.46 12.43
N ALA A 411 6.07 -12.40 11.18
CA ALA A 411 4.70 -11.97 10.85
C ALA A 411 3.66 -12.91 11.47
N VAL A 412 3.85 -14.22 11.35
CA VAL A 412 2.96 -15.19 12.01
C VAL A 412 2.99 -15.00 13.53
N PHE A 413 4.15 -14.74 14.10
CA PHE A 413 4.29 -14.59 15.55
C PHE A 413 3.50 -13.38 16.09
N TYR A 414 3.61 -12.18 15.50
CA TYR A 414 2.84 -11.04 16.01
C TYR A 414 1.34 -11.16 15.74
N TRP A 415 0.93 -11.77 14.63
CA TRP A 415 -0.48 -12.06 14.37
C TRP A 415 -1.04 -13.09 15.37
N THR A 416 -0.28 -14.14 15.67
CA THR A 416 -0.67 -15.16 16.67
C THR A 416 -0.77 -14.57 18.07
N ARG A 417 0.18 -13.71 18.45
CA ARG A 417 0.14 -13.01 19.74
C ARG A 417 -1.15 -12.20 19.85
N TRP A 418 -1.50 -11.46 18.83
CA TRP A 418 -2.71 -10.66 18.86
C TRP A 418 -3.99 -11.51 18.80
N LEU A 419 -4.01 -12.57 18.00
CA LEU A 419 -5.11 -13.54 17.99
C LEU A 419 -5.32 -14.17 19.38
N GLY A 420 -4.26 -14.48 20.10
CA GLY A 420 -4.31 -14.97 21.49
C GLY A 420 -4.96 -13.96 22.44
N THR A 421 -4.65 -12.67 22.29
CA THR A 421 -5.29 -11.58 23.05
C THR A 421 -6.79 -11.51 22.72
N LEU A 422 -7.15 -11.55 21.45
CA LEU A 422 -8.55 -11.54 21.01
C LEU A 422 -9.35 -12.74 21.54
N ILE A 423 -8.76 -13.94 21.51
CA ILE A 423 -9.40 -15.15 22.06
C ILE A 423 -9.58 -15.01 23.59
N SER A 424 -8.60 -14.45 24.29
CA SER A 424 -8.71 -14.19 25.72
C SER A 424 -9.86 -13.23 26.04
N THR A 425 -9.98 -12.14 25.29
CA THR A 425 -11.11 -11.19 25.42
C THR A 425 -12.44 -11.87 25.12
N ALA A 426 -12.49 -12.73 24.09
CA ALA A 426 -13.68 -13.49 23.75
C ALA A 426 -14.16 -14.44 24.85
N VAL A 427 -13.23 -15.03 25.58
CA VAL A 427 -13.55 -15.93 26.72
C VAL A 427 -14.13 -15.14 27.89
N THR A 428 -13.68 -13.90 28.12
CA THR A 428 -14.15 -13.06 29.23
C THR A 428 -15.43 -12.27 28.89
N GLU A 429 -15.52 -11.71 27.69
CA GLU A 429 -16.57 -10.77 27.30
C GLU A 429 -17.60 -11.37 26.31
N GLY A 430 -17.31 -12.55 25.77
CA GLY A 430 -18.10 -13.23 24.76
C GLY A 430 -17.79 -12.78 23.33
N ILE A 431 -18.24 -13.59 22.37
CA ILE A 431 -18.10 -13.33 20.93
C ILE A 431 -19.46 -12.91 20.37
N GLU A 432 -19.47 -11.85 19.59
CA GLU A 432 -20.66 -11.49 18.81
C GLU A 432 -20.73 -12.38 17.54
N PRO A 433 -21.74 -13.27 17.40
CA PRO A 433 -21.80 -14.16 16.26
C PRO A 433 -22.19 -13.39 14.99
N ILE A 434 -21.78 -13.90 13.83
CA ILE A 434 -22.22 -13.40 12.53
C ILE A 434 -23.74 -13.66 12.39
N ASN A 435 -24.54 -12.60 12.34
CA ASN A 435 -25.96 -12.72 12.03
C ASN A 435 -26.16 -12.49 10.53
N LEU A 436 -26.27 -13.59 9.78
CA LEU A 436 -26.43 -13.57 8.33
C LEU A 436 -27.81 -13.07 7.86
N LYS A 437 -28.79 -12.95 8.76
CA LYS A 437 -30.19 -12.56 8.41
C LYS A 437 -30.39 -11.04 8.42
N GLU A 438 -29.54 -10.29 9.07
CA GLU A 438 -29.63 -8.84 9.12
C GLU A 438 -28.58 -8.21 8.20
N PHE A 439 -29.03 -7.60 7.12
CA PHE A 439 -28.16 -6.78 6.27
C PHE A 439 -27.94 -5.42 6.95
N ASN A 440 -26.94 -5.38 7.80
CA ASN A 440 -26.50 -4.18 8.50
C ASN A 440 -25.08 -3.82 8.01
N PRO A 441 -24.75 -2.54 7.75
CA PRO A 441 -23.40 -2.14 7.32
C PRO A 441 -22.29 -2.66 8.23
N MET A 442 -22.57 -2.77 9.52
CA MET A 442 -21.66 -3.35 10.51
C MET A 442 -21.45 -4.86 10.34
N LYS A 443 -22.40 -5.56 9.76
CA LYS A 443 -22.41 -7.02 9.55
C LYS A 443 -22.10 -7.42 8.10
N ALA A 444 -22.22 -6.48 7.15
CA ALA A 444 -21.85 -6.68 5.74
C ALA A 444 -20.38 -7.09 5.55
N ASN A 445 -19.51 -6.70 6.47
CA ASN A 445 -18.10 -7.06 6.46
C ASN A 445 -17.85 -8.57 6.47
N ALA A 446 -18.61 -9.30 7.25
CA ALA A 446 -18.47 -10.76 7.36
C ALA A 446 -18.76 -11.44 6.02
N TRP A 447 -19.82 -11.00 5.34
CA TRP A 447 -20.16 -11.48 4.01
C TRP A 447 -19.08 -11.10 2.99
N LEU A 448 -18.56 -9.88 3.08
CA LEU A 448 -17.53 -9.42 2.18
C LEU A 448 -16.24 -10.23 2.35
N ILE A 449 -15.82 -10.53 3.58
CA ILE A 449 -14.66 -11.41 3.82
C ILE A 449 -14.90 -12.78 3.21
N ILE A 450 -16.07 -13.38 3.48
CA ILE A 450 -16.38 -14.71 2.95
C ILE A 450 -16.35 -14.70 1.42
N ILE A 451 -17.01 -13.72 0.81
CA ILE A 451 -17.05 -13.57 -0.65
C ILE A 451 -15.65 -13.34 -1.20
N LEU A 452 -14.84 -12.49 -0.56
CA LEU A 452 -13.52 -12.16 -1.07
C LEU A 452 -12.49 -13.25 -0.80
N VAL A 453 -12.50 -13.90 0.37
CA VAL A 453 -11.60 -15.04 0.64
C VAL A 453 -11.92 -16.23 -0.27
N VAL A 454 -13.20 -16.55 -0.46
CA VAL A 454 -13.63 -17.58 -1.42
C VAL A 454 -13.44 -17.11 -2.87
N GLY A 455 -13.65 -15.82 -3.13
CA GLY A 455 -13.50 -15.22 -4.46
C GLY A 455 -12.06 -14.90 -4.86
N LEU A 456 -11.10 -14.87 -3.93
CA LEU A 456 -9.71 -14.52 -4.22
C LEU A 456 -9.05 -15.42 -5.27
N PRO A 457 -9.23 -16.75 -5.27
CA PRO A 457 -8.76 -17.58 -6.37
C PRO A 457 -9.37 -17.20 -7.71
N LEU A 458 -10.67 -16.83 -7.72
CA LEU A 458 -11.35 -16.40 -8.94
C LEU A 458 -10.82 -15.05 -9.43
N VAL A 459 -10.60 -14.10 -8.53
CA VAL A 459 -9.96 -12.80 -8.84
C VAL A 459 -8.55 -13.04 -9.41
N SER A 460 -7.78 -13.92 -8.81
CA SER A 460 -6.46 -14.31 -9.34
C SER A 460 -6.58 -14.83 -10.78
N ILE A 461 -7.40 -15.86 -11.01
CA ILE A 461 -7.50 -16.55 -12.30
C ILE A 461 -8.11 -15.65 -13.39
N TYR A 462 -9.18 -14.93 -13.08
CA TYR A 462 -9.95 -14.20 -14.10
C TYR A 462 -9.57 -12.72 -14.25
N MET A 463 -8.78 -12.16 -13.34
CA MET A 463 -8.41 -10.75 -13.39
C MET A 463 -6.89 -10.54 -13.34
N VAL A 464 -6.18 -11.14 -12.38
CA VAL A 464 -4.75 -10.87 -12.23
C VAL A 464 -3.90 -11.67 -13.24
N VAL A 465 -4.22 -12.93 -13.47
CA VAL A 465 -3.50 -13.75 -14.45
C VAL A 465 -3.61 -13.21 -15.86
N PRO A 466 -4.80 -12.86 -16.40
CA PRO A 466 -4.90 -12.25 -17.73
C PRO A 466 -4.09 -10.96 -17.88
N TYR A 467 -3.99 -10.13 -16.81
CA TYR A 467 -3.11 -8.97 -16.81
C TYR A 467 -1.64 -9.36 -16.99
N MET A 468 -1.20 -10.39 -16.25
CA MET A 468 0.18 -10.88 -16.34
C MET A 468 0.47 -11.55 -17.68
N GLU A 469 -0.48 -12.29 -18.24
CA GLU A 469 -0.36 -12.89 -19.57
C GLU A 469 -0.20 -11.83 -20.66
N GLY A 470 -0.94 -10.74 -20.56
CA GLY A 470 -0.84 -9.60 -21.48
C GLY A 470 0.53 -8.92 -21.45
N LEU A 471 1.18 -8.84 -20.28
CA LEU A 471 2.48 -8.19 -20.12
C LEU A 471 3.68 -9.13 -20.35
N TYR A 472 3.59 -10.40 -19.94
CA TYR A 472 4.72 -11.32 -19.86
C TYR A 472 4.55 -12.60 -20.70
N GLY A 473 3.41 -12.80 -21.34
CA GLY A 473 3.19 -13.91 -22.27
C GLY A 473 2.94 -15.28 -21.64
N GLY A 474 2.71 -15.36 -20.34
CA GLY A 474 2.33 -16.59 -19.67
C GLY A 474 2.64 -16.64 -18.19
N MET A 475 1.85 -17.40 -17.43
CA MET A 475 2.01 -17.53 -16.00
C MET A 475 1.43 -18.83 -15.43
N SER A 476 2.17 -19.49 -14.54
CA SER A 476 1.76 -20.76 -13.90
C SER A 476 1.27 -20.63 -12.45
N ALA A 477 1.53 -19.49 -11.79
CA ALA A 477 1.32 -19.33 -10.34
C ALA A 477 -0.14 -19.43 -9.86
N ALA A 478 -1.11 -19.11 -10.72
CA ALA A 478 -2.52 -19.06 -10.32
C ALA A 478 -3.14 -20.44 -10.03
N ALA A 479 -2.66 -21.49 -10.70
CA ALA A 479 -3.26 -22.83 -10.60
C ALA A 479 -3.14 -23.43 -9.18
N ASN A 480 -2.13 -23.00 -8.42
CA ASN A 480 -1.81 -23.57 -7.10
C ASN A 480 -2.28 -22.72 -5.91
N LEU A 481 -2.96 -21.59 -6.15
CA LEU A 481 -3.32 -20.66 -5.08
C LEU A 481 -4.23 -21.31 -4.03
N THR A 482 -5.19 -22.13 -4.43
CA THR A 482 -6.12 -22.81 -3.50
C THR A 482 -5.36 -23.80 -2.61
N ASP A 483 -4.45 -24.59 -3.17
CA ASP A 483 -3.64 -25.55 -2.42
C ASP A 483 -2.69 -24.82 -1.46
N ASN A 484 -2.13 -23.70 -1.89
CA ASN A 484 -1.28 -22.85 -1.05
C ASN A 484 -2.05 -22.18 0.09
N ILE A 485 -3.30 -21.75 -0.13
CA ILE A 485 -4.16 -21.24 0.93
C ILE A 485 -4.42 -22.33 1.98
N ILE A 486 -4.74 -23.55 1.56
CA ILE A 486 -4.96 -24.67 2.47
C ILE A 486 -3.68 -24.99 3.25
N GLY A 487 -2.53 -25.09 2.57
CA GLY A 487 -1.23 -25.32 3.21
C GLY A 487 -0.86 -24.22 4.21
N ALA A 488 -1.06 -22.95 3.83
CA ALA A 488 -0.81 -21.81 4.69
C ALA A 488 -1.74 -21.78 5.90
N LEU A 489 -3.00 -22.19 5.73
CA LEU A 489 -3.97 -22.30 6.81
C LEU A 489 -3.54 -23.36 7.84
N VAL A 490 -3.07 -24.51 7.36
CA VAL A 490 -2.56 -25.60 8.24
C VAL A 490 -1.32 -25.13 9.00
N ILE A 491 -0.36 -24.48 8.31
CA ILE A 491 0.86 -23.94 8.96
C ILE A 491 0.50 -22.87 9.96
N SER A 492 -0.33 -21.89 9.58
CA SER A 492 -0.74 -20.79 10.45
C SER A 492 -1.50 -21.27 11.68
N LEU A 493 -2.40 -22.24 11.49
CA LEU A 493 -3.11 -22.88 12.59
C LEU A 493 -2.15 -23.67 13.51
N GLY A 494 -1.20 -24.42 12.94
CA GLY A 494 -0.18 -25.14 13.70
C GLY A 494 0.67 -24.20 14.54
N VAL A 495 1.13 -23.08 13.97
CA VAL A 495 1.90 -22.07 14.70
C VAL A 495 1.04 -21.39 15.77
N ALA A 496 -0.22 -21.07 15.48
CA ALA A 496 -1.15 -20.49 16.45
C ALA A 496 -1.40 -21.44 17.63
N LEU A 497 -1.60 -22.73 17.35
CA LEU A 497 -1.77 -23.75 18.38
C LEU A 497 -0.51 -23.95 19.21
N ALA A 498 0.68 -23.84 18.63
CA ALA A 498 1.95 -23.93 19.34
C ALA A 498 2.26 -22.66 20.16
N ALA A 499 1.95 -21.49 19.61
CA ALA A 499 2.20 -20.21 20.28
C ALA A 499 1.21 -19.93 21.43
N TYR A 500 -0.02 -20.43 21.35
CA TYR A 500 -1.04 -20.23 22.37
C TYR A 500 -0.69 -20.77 23.75
N PRO A 501 -0.19 -22.03 23.91
CA PRO A 501 0.30 -22.53 25.21
C PRO A 501 1.48 -21.71 25.76
N ILE A 502 2.39 -21.27 24.87
CA ILE A 502 3.54 -20.45 25.27
C ILE A 502 3.04 -19.11 25.82
N TYR A 503 2.13 -18.45 25.10
CA TYR A 503 1.49 -17.22 25.54
C TYR A 503 0.74 -17.40 26.88
N LYS A 504 -0.05 -18.47 26.99
CA LYS A 504 -0.78 -18.81 28.22
C LYS A 504 0.14 -19.16 29.40
N GLY A 505 1.31 -19.74 29.13
CA GLY A 505 2.32 -20.04 30.13
C GLY A 505 3.06 -18.79 30.63
N ILE A 506 3.27 -17.80 29.78
CA ILE A 506 3.94 -16.54 30.14
C ILE A 506 2.97 -15.59 30.88
N ARG A 507 1.70 -15.59 30.54
CA ARG A 507 0.67 -14.70 31.11
C ARG A 507 0.51 -14.82 32.64
N PRO A 508 0.52 -16.01 33.28
CA PRO A 508 0.45 -16.11 34.76
C PRO A 508 1.66 -15.55 35.48
N GLN A 509 2.86 -15.63 34.89
CA GLN A 509 4.05 -15.01 35.45
C GLN A 509 3.97 -13.48 35.41
N ILE A 510 3.41 -12.94 34.34
CA ILE A 510 3.14 -11.51 34.18
C ILE A 510 2.04 -11.05 35.16
N ASN A 511 0.98 -11.84 35.37
CA ASN A 511 -0.13 -11.49 36.25
C ASN A 511 0.16 -11.73 37.73
N ASN A 512 1.01 -12.71 38.12
CA ASN A 512 1.36 -12.95 39.49
C ASN A 512 2.31 -11.89 40.09
N GLU A 513 2.98 -11.12 39.22
CA GLU A 513 3.73 -9.92 39.63
C GLU A 513 2.84 -8.67 39.68
N SER A 514 1.60 -8.71 39.14
CA SER A 514 0.69 -7.56 38.97
C SER A 514 -0.49 -7.52 39.95
N GLU A 515 -0.63 -8.46 40.89
CA GLU A 515 -1.66 -8.32 41.95
C GLU A 515 -1.35 -7.20 42.96
N ASP A 516 -0.12 -6.62 42.91
CA ASP A 516 0.28 -5.46 43.73
C ASP A 516 0.61 -4.19 42.94
N SER A 517 0.49 -4.22 41.61
CA SER A 517 0.71 -3.02 40.77
C SER A 517 -0.10 -3.10 39.47
N GLU A 518 -1.13 -2.26 39.42
CA GLU A 518 -1.99 -2.10 38.26
C GLU A 518 -1.17 -1.82 36.98
N ASP A 519 -1.38 -2.64 35.93
CA ASP A 519 -1.13 -2.43 34.49
C ASP A 519 0.27 -2.03 33.97
N GLU A 520 1.30 -1.80 34.79
CA GLU A 520 2.60 -1.31 34.30
C GLU A 520 3.56 -2.39 33.80
N HIS A 521 3.52 -3.61 34.32
CA HIS A 521 4.61 -4.61 34.09
C HIS A 521 4.52 -5.38 32.76
N GLY A 522 3.36 -5.60 32.20
CA GLY A 522 3.23 -6.23 30.87
C GLY A 522 3.70 -5.31 29.73
N GLN A 523 3.52 -4.01 29.93
CA GLN A 523 4.08 -2.97 29.06
C GLN A 523 5.61 -2.87 29.23
N ASP A 524 6.13 -3.13 30.41
CA ASP A 524 7.54 -2.98 30.76
C ASP A 524 8.46 -4.00 30.05
N VAL A 525 8.05 -5.27 29.89
CA VAL A 525 8.85 -6.30 29.18
C VAL A 525 8.93 -6.01 27.68
N VAL A 526 7.80 -5.60 27.07
CA VAL A 526 7.76 -5.23 25.65
C VAL A 526 8.51 -3.92 25.41
N GLU A 527 8.37 -2.94 26.31
CA GLU A 527 9.11 -1.68 26.29
C GLU A 527 10.60 -1.91 26.52
N THR A 528 10.98 -2.82 27.44
CA THR A 528 12.37 -3.23 27.67
C THR A 528 12.97 -3.94 26.47
N MET A 529 12.22 -4.81 25.76
CA MET A 529 12.64 -5.38 24.48
C MET A 529 12.81 -4.31 23.40
N ARG A 530 11.87 -3.38 23.31
CA ARG A 530 11.90 -2.27 22.35
C ARG A 530 13.07 -1.31 22.61
N GLN A 531 13.36 -1.05 23.88
CA GLN A 531 14.49 -0.22 24.33
C GLN A 531 15.79 -1.01 24.44
N SER A 532 15.77 -2.34 24.25
CA SER A 532 17.00 -3.13 24.29
C SER A 532 18.02 -2.52 23.32
N GLY A 533 19.22 -2.28 23.82
CA GLY A 533 20.27 -1.64 23.04
C GLY A 533 20.59 -2.37 21.73
N ILE A 534 20.20 -3.66 21.61
CA ILE A 534 20.34 -4.48 20.41
C ILE A 534 19.28 -4.08 19.37
N VAL A 535 17.99 -4.03 19.72
CA VAL A 535 16.91 -3.68 18.79
C VAL A 535 17.10 -2.24 18.26
N VAL A 536 17.44 -1.30 19.15
CA VAL A 536 17.73 0.09 18.77
C VAL A 536 18.93 0.17 17.82
N LYS A 537 20.01 -0.59 18.08
CA LYS A 537 21.19 -0.64 17.21
C LYS A 537 20.85 -1.25 15.85
N VAL A 538 20.16 -2.39 15.82
CA VAL A 538 19.73 -3.05 14.58
C VAL A 538 18.85 -2.12 13.77
N ARG A 539 17.86 -1.48 14.37
CA ARG A 539 17.00 -0.47 13.69
C ARG A 539 17.84 0.66 13.09
N LYS A 540 18.77 1.23 13.85
CA LYS A 540 19.64 2.30 13.35
C LYS A 540 20.50 1.84 12.18
N ILE A 541 21.11 0.67 12.25
CA ILE A 541 21.92 0.08 11.17
C ILE A 541 21.06 -0.13 9.93
N CYS A 542 19.89 -0.76 10.04
CA CYS A 542 18.98 -1.03 8.92
C CYS A 542 18.47 0.26 8.28
N THR A 543 18.12 1.29 9.08
CA THR A 543 17.70 2.60 8.56
C THR A 543 18.84 3.27 7.78
N ILE A 544 20.06 3.25 8.31
CA ILE A 544 21.24 3.82 7.64
C ILE A 544 21.56 3.02 6.36
N ALA A 545 21.54 1.70 6.41
CA ALA A 545 21.81 0.85 5.26
C ALA A 545 20.78 1.05 4.13
N SER A 546 19.49 1.13 4.46
CA SER A 546 18.42 1.41 3.50
C SER A 546 18.56 2.81 2.88
N ALA A 547 18.83 3.83 3.68
CA ALA A 547 19.09 5.18 3.20
C ALA A 547 20.34 5.26 2.31
N ALA A 548 21.42 4.61 2.72
CA ALA A 548 22.66 4.56 1.95
C ALA A 548 22.45 3.86 0.59
N MET A 549 21.74 2.72 0.57
CA MET A 549 21.42 2.03 -0.67
C MET A 549 20.60 2.91 -1.62
N MET A 550 19.60 3.63 -1.12
CA MET A 550 18.81 4.56 -1.94
C MET A 550 19.69 5.69 -2.51
N VAL A 551 20.55 6.28 -1.69
CA VAL A 551 21.48 7.33 -2.13
C VAL A 551 22.44 6.79 -3.18
N ILE A 552 22.98 5.58 -3.02
CA ILE A 552 23.86 4.94 -4.00
C ILE A 552 23.12 4.71 -5.32
N CYS A 553 21.93 4.13 -5.29
CA CYS A 553 21.13 3.87 -6.49
C CYS A 553 20.80 5.18 -7.24
N VAL A 554 20.30 6.18 -6.53
CA VAL A 554 19.97 7.50 -7.11
C VAL A 554 21.25 8.21 -7.60
N GLY A 555 22.34 8.17 -6.82
CA GLY A 555 23.63 8.78 -7.19
C GLY A 555 24.22 8.16 -8.44
N PHE A 556 24.19 6.83 -8.57
CA PHE A 556 24.68 6.14 -9.76
C PHE A 556 23.87 6.52 -11.00
N VAL A 557 22.54 6.59 -10.88
CA VAL A 557 21.65 7.01 -11.96
C VAL A 557 21.93 8.46 -12.37
N LEU A 558 22.13 9.37 -11.41
CA LEU A 558 22.48 10.76 -11.71
C LEU A 558 23.84 10.90 -12.41
N VAL A 559 24.84 10.12 -12.02
CA VAL A 559 26.14 10.10 -12.69
C VAL A 559 26.02 9.63 -14.14
N ASN A 560 25.25 8.57 -14.38
CA ASN A 560 24.98 8.10 -15.74
C ASN A 560 24.19 9.14 -16.58
N LEU A 561 23.22 9.81 -15.97
CA LEU A 561 22.47 10.88 -16.63
C LEU A 561 23.38 12.05 -17.03
N ILE A 562 24.27 12.48 -16.13
CA ILE A 562 25.26 13.56 -16.43
C ILE A 562 26.21 13.11 -17.56
N GLY A 563 26.65 11.85 -17.54
CA GLY A 563 27.49 11.29 -18.62
C GLY A 563 26.80 11.29 -19.97
N LEU A 564 25.51 10.93 -20.01
CA LEU A 564 24.67 10.98 -21.22
C LEU A 564 24.48 12.41 -21.73
N LEU A 565 24.14 13.34 -20.85
CA LEU A 565 23.95 14.75 -21.21
C LEU A 565 25.24 15.43 -21.64
N GLY A 566 26.40 15.07 -21.02
CA GLY A 566 27.70 15.58 -21.39
C GLY A 566 28.27 15.03 -22.71
N GLY A 567 27.71 13.90 -23.20
CA GLY A 567 28.05 13.35 -24.53
C GLY A 567 27.17 13.89 -25.66
N VAL A 568 26.09 14.60 -25.31
CA VAL A 568 25.16 15.24 -26.25
C VAL A 568 25.44 16.76 -26.42
N LEU A 569 26.16 17.36 -25.46
CA LEU A 569 26.71 18.72 -25.51
C LEU A 569 28.14 18.69 -26.08
#